data_a4c2257dd435c668cc2a58505133f81f
#
_entry.id   a4c2257dd435c668cc2a58505133f81f
#
_cell.length_a   1.000
_cell.length_b   1.000
_cell.length_c   1.000
_cell.angle_alpha   90.00
_cell.angle_beta   90.00
_cell.angle_gamma   90.00
#
_symmetry.space_group_name_H-M   'P 1'
#
loop_
_entity.id
_entity.type
_entity.pdbx_description
1 polymer ?
#
loop_
_entity_poly.entity_id
_entity_poly.type
_entity_poly.pdbx_seq_one_letter_code
_entity_poly.pdbx_strand_id
1 'polypeptide(L)'
;ELATERLLTLVISTQGDGDPPDDSRALYAFITGKRAPRLNGLSYSVLALGDSSYPRFCHVGRVLDERLTELGATALVPRADCDLDFEPRAKLWLDETVQRLAVDGPALAPVTTLRSPAAPQLHTADRPFVARVLANQRITAFQADKDVRHLELSLEGSGLTYQPGDA
;
A
#
# COMPACT_ATOMS: atom_id res chain seq x y z
N GLU A 1 -1.70 21.76 1.84
CA GLU A 1 -0.55 20.99 1.33
C GLU A 1 -0.82 20.39 -0.05
N LEU A 2 -1.89 19.59 -0.28
CA LEU A 2 -2.13 18.98 -1.61
C LEU A 2 -2.23 19.99 -2.76
N ALA A 3 -2.77 21.18 -2.51
CA ALA A 3 -2.90 22.23 -3.53
C ALA A 3 -1.56 22.85 -3.99
N THR A 4 -0.49 22.60 -3.26
CA THR A 4 0.86 23.08 -3.58
C THR A 4 1.75 22.00 -4.20
N GLU A 5 1.26 20.75 -4.20
CA GLU A 5 1.97 19.63 -4.79
C GLU A 5 1.89 19.67 -6.33
N ARG A 6 2.91 19.14 -6.96
CA ARG A 6 2.97 19.02 -8.42
C ARG A 6 2.81 17.60 -8.92
N LEU A 7 3.02 16.64 -8.04
CA LEU A 7 2.93 15.22 -8.35
C LEU A 7 2.26 14.48 -7.22
N LEU A 8 1.32 13.62 -7.55
CA LEU A 8 0.67 12.69 -6.65
C LEU A 8 0.62 11.29 -7.28
N THR A 9 1.29 10.34 -6.67
CA THR A 9 1.18 8.93 -7.06
C THR A 9 0.46 8.18 -5.96
N LEU A 10 -0.65 7.54 -6.30
CA LEU A 10 -1.50 6.78 -5.39
C LEU A 10 -1.44 5.30 -5.72
N VAL A 11 -1.15 4.48 -4.71
CA VAL A 11 -1.38 3.04 -4.72
C VAL A 11 -2.38 2.76 -3.60
N ILE A 12 -3.58 2.30 -3.95
CA ILE A 12 -4.66 2.20 -2.98
C ILE A 12 -5.53 0.97 -3.21
N SER A 13 -5.85 0.28 -2.13
CA SER A 13 -6.78 -0.85 -2.16
C SER A 13 -8.22 -0.44 -1.86
N THR A 14 -9.14 -1.32 -2.24
CA THR A 14 -10.55 -1.24 -1.84
C THR A 14 -10.82 -2.33 -0.81
N GLN A 15 -11.40 -1.97 0.32
CA GLN A 15 -11.75 -2.89 1.40
C GLN A 15 -13.28 -3.06 1.50
N GLY A 16 -13.71 -4.21 2.01
CA GLY A 16 -15.12 -4.50 2.26
C GLY A 16 -16.03 -4.17 1.08
N ASP A 17 -17.09 -3.45 1.34
CA ASP A 17 -18.09 -3.05 0.33
C ASP A 17 -17.72 -1.77 -0.44
N GLY A 18 -16.44 -1.50 -0.63
CA GLY A 18 -15.97 -0.34 -1.41
C GLY A 18 -15.40 0.79 -0.56
N ASP A 19 -14.95 0.49 0.66
CA ASP A 19 -14.38 1.46 1.57
C ASP A 19 -12.86 1.63 1.36
N PRO A 20 -12.32 2.83 1.64
CA PRO A 20 -10.88 3.02 1.67
C PRO A 20 -10.26 2.35 2.91
N PRO A 21 -8.99 1.91 2.85
CA PRO A 21 -8.24 1.48 4.00
C PRO A 21 -8.24 2.52 5.13
N ASP A 22 -8.14 2.06 6.38
CA ASP A 22 -8.27 2.93 7.56
C ASP A 22 -7.27 4.10 7.57
N ASP A 23 -6.03 3.84 7.18
CA ASP A 23 -4.96 4.83 7.10
C ASP A 23 -5.15 5.87 5.99
N SER A 24 -5.91 5.54 4.96
CA SER A 24 -6.20 6.42 3.82
C SER A 24 -7.55 7.13 3.90
N ARG A 25 -8.39 6.83 4.88
CA ARG A 25 -9.72 7.44 5.05
C ARG A 25 -9.71 8.96 5.09
N ALA A 26 -8.74 9.53 5.80
CA ALA A 26 -8.62 10.99 5.92
C ALA A 26 -8.32 11.64 4.57
N LEU A 27 -7.39 11.08 3.79
CA LEU A 27 -7.05 11.55 2.45
C LEU A 27 -8.25 11.37 1.49
N TYR A 28 -8.87 10.20 1.52
CA TYR A 28 -10.05 9.91 0.71
C TYR A 28 -11.18 10.91 0.98
N ALA A 29 -11.54 11.12 2.25
CA ALA A 29 -12.58 12.07 2.65
C ALA A 29 -12.23 13.52 2.29
N PHE A 30 -10.96 13.88 2.34
CA PHE A 30 -10.49 15.21 1.93
C PHE A 30 -10.66 15.42 0.43
N ILE A 31 -10.20 14.48 -0.41
CA ILE A 31 -10.26 14.61 -1.88
C ILE A 31 -11.72 14.55 -2.37
N THR A 32 -12.54 13.65 -1.81
CA THR A 32 -13.95 13.50 -2.22
C THR A 32 -14.88 14.54 -1.60
N GLY A 33 -14.41 15.24 -0.57
CA GLY A 33 -15.19 16.21 0.16
C GLY A 33 -15.47 17.51 -0.61
N LYS A 34 -16.46 18.27 -0.15
CA LYS A 34 -16.84 19.56 -0.75
C LYS A 34 -15.79 20.65 -0.58
N ARG A 35 -14.85 20.49 0.35
CA ARG A 35 -13.77 21.45 0.64
C ARG A 35 -12.48 21.13 -0.11
N ALA A 36 -12.47 20.12 -0.98
CA ALA A 36 -11.30 19.79 -1.79
C ALA A 36 -10.91 21.02 -2.65
N PRO A 37 -9.63 21.41 -2.63
CA PRO A 37 -9.17 22.56 -3.41
C PRO A 37 -9.13 22.21 -4.90
N ARG A 38 -9.06 23.23 -5.76
CA ARG A 38 -8.69 23.03 -7.15
C ARG A 38 -7.23 22.58 -7.22
N LEU A 39 -6.97 21.61 -8.08
CA LEU A 39 -5.66 20.95 -8.22
C LEU A 39 -5.04 21.20 -9.61
N ASN A 40 -5.33 22.40 -10.17
CA ASN A 40 -4.75 22.80 -11.44
C ASN A 40 -3.21 22.80 -11.34
N GLY A 41 -2.53 22.07 -12.22
CA GLY A 41 -1.08 21.95 -12.21
C GLY A 41 -0.54 20.76 -11.37
N LEU A 42 -1.42 19.98 -10.74
CA LEU A 42 -1.07 18.69 -10.16
C LEU A 42 -1.10 17.61 -11.26
N SER A 43 0.00 16.93 -11.44
CA SER A 43 0.04 15.67 -12.21
C SER A 43 -0.17 14.49 -11.27
N TYR A 44 -0.95 13.49 -11.71
CA TYR A 44 -1.20 12.34 -10.83
C TYR A 44 -1.20 11.01 -11.56
N SER A 45 -1.02 9.94 -10.82
CA SER A 45 -1.19 8.55 -11.28
C SER A 45 -1.85 7.71 -10.19
N VAL A 46 -2.70 6.75 -10.58
CA VAL A 46 -3.42 5.87 -9.66
C VAL A 46 -3.24 4.42 -10.05
N LEU A 47 -2.80 3.61 -9.11
CA LEU A 47 -2.86 2.15 -9.15
C LEU A 47 -3.87 1.71 -8.09
N ALA A 48 -4.95 1.06 -8.52
CA ALA A 48 -5.99 0.54 -7.67
C ALA A 48 -5.84 -0.96 -7.50
N LEU A 49 -5.87 -1.41 -6.26
CA LEU A 49 -5.83 -2.83 -5.89
C LEU A 49 -7.22 -3.28 -5.45
N GLY A 50 -7.62 -4.46 -5.84
CA GLY A 50 -8.90 -5.03 -5.47
C GLY A 50 -8.97 -6.52 -5.72
N ASP A 51 -10.18 -7.07 -5.60
CA ASP A 51 -10.52 -8.45 -5.91
C ASP A 51 -11.78 -8.42 -6.79
N SER A 52 -11.67 -8.91 -8.01
CA SER A 52 -12.77 -8.88 -8.99
C SER A 52 -13.94 -9.78 -8.63
N SER A 53 -13.81 -10.64 -7.63
CA SER A 53 -14.92 -11.40 -7.07
C SER A 53 -15.94 -10.52 -6.30
N TYR A 54 -15.55 -9.29 -5.96
CA TYR A 54 -16.41 -8.32 -5.27
C TYR A 54 -17.05 -7.32 -6.24
N PRO A 55 -18.33 -6.94 -6.04
CA PRO A 55 -19.03 -6.01 -6.95
C PRO A 55 -18.38 -4.63 -7.07
N ARG A 56 -17.64 -4.19 -6.04
CA ARG A 56 -16.96 -2.89 -6.02
C ARG A 56 -15.46 -3.01 -6.24
N PHE A 57 -15.08 -3.84 -7.20
CA PHE A 57 -13.70 -4.00 -7.62
C PHE A 57 -13.02 -2.65 -7.91
N CYS A 58 -11.89 -2.38 -7.26
CA CYS A 58 -11.08 -1.17 -7.42
C CYS A 58 -11.85 0.16 -7.26
N HIS A 59 -12.97 0.14 -6.50
CA HIS A 59 -13.89 1.28 -6.38
C HIS A 59 -13.20 2.54 -5.85
N VAL A 60 -12.41 2.41 -4.79
CA VAL A 60 -11.74 3.55 -4.14
C VAL A 60 -10.80 4.26 -5.10
N GLY A 61 -9.98 3.50 -5.85
CA GLY A 61 -9.09 4.07 -6.85
C GLY A 61 -9.84 4.76 -7.99
N ARG A 62 -10.98 4.20 -8.41
CA ARG A 62 -11.84 4.80 -9.44
C ARG A 62 -12.40 6.14 -8.97
N VAL A 63 -12.97 6.19 -7.78
CA VAL A 63 -13.53 7.42 -7.21
C VAL A 63 -12.47 8.52 -7.07
N LEU A 64 -11.25 8.15 -6.63
CA LEU A 64 -10.15 9.12 -6.51
C LEU A 64 -9.68 9.63 -7.87
N ASP A 65 -9.55 8.77 -8.87
CA ASP A 65 -9.16 9.14 -10.23
C ASP A 65 -10.17 10.12 -10.87
N GLU A 66 -11.46 9.79 -10.81
CA GLU A 66 -12.54 10.65 -11.29
C GLU A 66 -12.53 12.00 -10.56
N ARG A 67 -12.37 11.98 -9.24
CA ARG A 67 -12.39 13.19 -8.43
C ARG A 67 -11.18 14.09 -8.64
N LEU A 68 -9.99 13.52 -8.78
CA LEU A 68 -8.78 14.29 -9.11
C LEU A 68 -8.92 15.00 -10.45
N THR A 69 -9.46 14.31 -11.47
CA THR A 69 -9.79 14.92 -12.76
C THR A 69 -10.77 16.08 -12.62
N GLU A 70 -11.87 15.91 -11.87
CA GLU A 70 -12.85 16.97 -11.60
C GLU A 70 -12.25 18.19 -10.89
N LEU A 71 -11.27 17.98 -10.03
CA LEU A 71 -10.56 19.05 -9.33
C LEU A 71 -9.54 19.77 -10.23
N GLY A 72 -9.32 19.31 -11.46
CA GLY A 72 -8.45 19.93 -12.45
C GLY A 72 -7.03 19.36 -12.48
N ALA A 73 -6.77 18.23 -11.82
CA ALA A 73 -5.50 17.52 -11.94
C ALA A 73 -5.41 16.76 -13.26
N THR A 74 -4.18 16.52 -13.73
CA THR A 74 -3.90 15.83 -15.01
C THR A 74 -3.32 14.46 -14.74
N ALA A 75 -3.95 13.42 -15.29
CA ALA A 75 -3.43 12.06 -15.20
C ALA A 75 -2.16 11.92 -16.05
N LEU A 76 -1.07 11.41 -15.48
CA LEU A 76 0.17 11.09 -16.19
C LEU A 76 0.01 9.84 -17.07
N VAL A 77 -0.64 8.83 -16.52
CA VAL A 77 -0.96 7.57 -17.17
C VAL A 77 -2.38 7.16 -16.80
N PRO A 78 -3.05 6.34 -17.62
CA PRO A 78 -4.35 5.78 -17.25
C PRO A 78 -4.28 5.02 -15.92
N ARG A 79 -5.37 5.10 -15.12
CA ARG A 79 -5.49 4.29 -13.90
C ARG A 79 -5.33 2.80 -14.24
N ALA A 80 -4.57 2.09 -13.42
CA ALA A 80 -4.49 0.65 -13.47
C ALA A 80 -5.34 0.03 -12.37
N ASP A 81 -6.31 -0.80 -12.76
CA ASP A 81 -7.10 -1.61 -11.84
C ASP A 81 -6.46 -3.00 -11.79
N CYS A 82 -5.98 -3.43 -10.63
CA CYS A 82 -5.24 -4.66 -10.41
C CYS A 82 -6.05 -5.63 -9.53
N ASP A 83 -6.14 -6.86 -9.99
CA ASP A 83 -6.74 -7.98 -9.26
C ASP A 83 -5.71 -8.69 -8.37
N LEU A 84 -6.02 -9.88 -7.88
CA LEU A 84 -5.14 -10.66 -6.99
C LEU A 84 -3.75 -10.93 -7.59
N ASP A 85 -3.66 -11.12 -8.91
CA ASP A 85 -2.42 -11.28 -9.67
C ASP A 85 -1.87 -9.93 -10.15
N PHE A 86 -1.72 -8.99 -9.24
CA PHE A 86 -1.44 -7.58 -9.53
C PHE A 86 -0.07 -7.29 -10.15
N GLU A 87 0.96 -8.14 -9.89
CA GLU A 87 2.35 -7.81 -10.19
C GLU A 87 2.62 -7.46 -11.66
N PRO A 88 2.13 -8.19 -12.68
CA PRO A 88 2.42 -7.88 -14.08
C PRO A 88 1.83 -6.51 -14.48
N ARG A 89 0.60 -6.24 -14.04
CA ARG A 89 -0.10 -4.99 -14.36
C ARG A 89 0.47 -3.81 -13.60
N ALA A 90 0.80 -4.00 -12.32
CA ALA A 90 1.45 -2.98 -11.51
C ALA A 90 2.83 -2.61 -12.06
N LYS A 91 3.60 -3.61 -12.52
CA LYS A 91 4.89 -3.37 -13.16
C LYS A 91 4.76 -2.52 -14.43
N LEU A 92 3.83 -2.84 -15.32
CA LEU A 92 3.59 -2.07 -16.54
C LEU A 92 3.20 -0.62 -16.21
N TRP A 93 2.27 -0.43 -15.28
CA TRP A 93 1.85 0.89 -14.84
C TRP A 93 3.01 1.69 -14.21
N LEU A 94 3.85 1.04 -13.40
CA LEU A 94 5.03 1.68 -12.81
C LEU A 94 6.02 2.12 -13.89
N ASP A 95 6.34 1.24 -14.84
CA ASP A 95 7.27 1.52 -15.93
C ASP A 95 6.75 2.71 -16.80
N GLU A 96 5.45 2.73 -17.11
CA GLU A 96 4.83 3.86 -17.82
C GLU A 96 4.86 5.16 -17.00
N THR A 97 4.54 5.08 -15.71
CA THR A 97 4.54 6.26 -14.83
C THR A 97 5.93 6.86 -14.74
N VAL A 98 6.96 6.04 -14.53
CA VAL A 98 8.37 6.49 -14.48
C VAL A 98 8.81 7.08 -15.80
N GLN A 99 8.44 6.47 -16.94
CA GLN A 99 8.77 6.97 -18.26
C GLN A 99 8.11 8.34 -18.51
N ARG A 100 6.85 8.50 -18.15
CA ARG A 100 6.14 9.80 -18.30
C ARG A 100 6.72 10.86 -17.40
N LEU A 101 7.08 10.53 -16.17
CA LEU A 101 7.77 11.46 -15.27
C LEU A 101 9.11 11.93 -15.82
N ALA A 102 9.83 11.09 -16.51
CA ALA A 102 11.12 11.44 -17.11
C ALA A 102 10.97 12.41 -18.30
N VAL A 103 9.82 12.37 -19.02
CA VAL A 103 9.57 13.18 -20.22
C VAL A 103 8.76 14.43 -19.91
N ASP A 104 7.64 14.28 -19.20
CA ASP A 104 6.61 15.32 -19.04
C ASP A 104 6.45 15.73 -17.55
N GLY A 105 7.19 15.09 -16.65
CA GLY A 105 7.06 15.31 -15.21
C GLY A 105 7.56 16.69 -14.80
N PRO A 106 7.03 17.25 -13.71
CA PRO A 106 7.61 18.45 -13.10
C PRO A 106 9.08 18.18 -12.76
N ALA A 107 9.95 19.17 -13.00
CA ALA A 107 11.36 19.04 -12.60
C ALA A 107 11.44 18.63 -11.13
N LEU A 108 11.74 17.37 -10.88
CA LEU A 108 11.86 16.85 -9.52
C LEU A 108 13.10 17.49 -8.89
N ALA A 109 12.94 18.04 -7.69
CA ALA A 109 14.09 18.39 -6.88
C ALA A 109 14.99 17.14 -6.73
N PRO A 110 16.32 17.30 -6.69
CA PRO A 110 17.21 16.15 -6.54
C PRO A 110 16.77 15.35 -5.32
N VAL A 111 16.37 14.09 -5.58
CA VAL A 111 15.95 13.18 -4.52
C VAL A 111 17.15 12.94 -3.63
N THR A 112 17.20 13.61 -2.49
CA THR A 112 18.01 13.14 -1.39
C THR A 112 17.37 11.84 -0.94
N THR A 113 17.90 10.72 -1.42
CA THR A 113 17.49 9.42 -0.90
C THR A 113 17.70 9.45 0.60
N LEU A 114 16.62 9.63 1.34
CA LEU A 114 16.56 9.24 2.74
C LEU A 114 16.75 7.72 2.74
N ARG A 115 17.99 7.31 2.59
CA ARG A 115 18.36 5.95 2.90
C ARG A 115 18.12 5.84 4.40
N SER A 116 16.92 5.39 4.76
CA SER A 116 16.73 4.79 6.07
C SER A 116 17.89 3.78 6.17
N PRO A 117 18.78 3.87 7.16
CA PRO A 117 19.74 2.83 7.35
C PRO A 117 18.91 1.56 7.52
N ALA A 118 18.85 0.75 6.47
CA ALA A 118 18.33 -0.59 6.61
C ALA A 118 19.23 -1.20 7.67
N ALA A 119 18.71 -1.38 8.87
CA ALA A 119 19.36 -2.19 9.87
C ALA A 119 19.74 -3.48 9.13
N PRO A 120 20.99 -3.95 9.23
CA PRO A 120 21.40 -5.14 8.54
C PRO A 120 20.40 -6.22 8.90
N GLN A 121 19.63 -6.71 7.91
CA GLN A 121 18.72 -7.83 8.14
C GLN A 121 19.60 -9.03 8.44
N LEU A 122 19.79 -9.30 9.73
CA LEU A 122 20.58 -10.42 10.24
C LEU A 122 19.97 -11.76 9.80
N HIS A 123 18.68 -11.75 9.48
CA HIS A 123 17.90 -12.93 9.12
C HIS A 123 17.05 -12.65 7.88
N THR A 124 16.94 -13.63 7.00
CA THR A 124 16.14 -13.62 5.77
C THR A 124 15.36 -14.93 5.65
N ALA A 125 14.45 -15.03 4.67
CA ALA A 125 13.75 -16.30 4.38
C ALA A 125 14.72 -17.47 4.12
N ASP A 126 15.87 -17.21 3.47
CA ASP A 126 16.91 -18.21 3.18
C ASP A 126 17.84 -18.46 4.36
N ARG A 127 17.85 -17.58 5.34
CA ARG A 127 18.68 -17.64 6.56
C ARG A 127 17.85 -17.24 7.78
N PRO A 128 16.84 -18.06 8.15
CA PRO A 128 15.94 -17.72 9.26
C PRO A 128 16.67 -17.75 10.60
N PHE A 129 16.16 -16.99 11.55
CA PHE A 129 16.60 -17.08 12.93
C PHE A 129 16.08 -18.38 13.55
N VAL A 130 16.95 -19.13 14.19
CA VAL A 130 16.57 -20.34 14.93
C VAL A 130 16.17 -19.93 16.34
N ALA A 131 14.89 -19.73 16.55
CA ALA A 131 14.34 -19.32 17.84
C ALA A 131 14.19 -20.53 18.79
N ARG A 132 14.46 -20.30 20.08
CA ARG A 132 14.16 -21.30 21.12
C ARG A 132 12.67 -21.23 21.46
N VAL A 133 11.99 -22.36 21.47
CA VAL A 133 10.61 -22.46 21.95
C VAL A 133 10.60 -22.34 23.46
N LEU A 134 9.89 -21.34 24.00
CA LEU A 134 9.68 -21.11 25.44
C LEU A 134 8.44 -21.83 25.95
N ALA A 135 7.37 -21.80 25.17
CA ALA A 135 6.13 -22.50 25.47
C ALA A 135 5.54 -23.10 24.20
N ASN A 136 4.92 -24.26 24.34
CA ASN A 136 4.11 -24.93 23.30
C ASN A 136 2.94 -25.62 24.00
N GLN A 137 1.84 -24.90 24.17
CA GLN A 137 0.69 -25.36 24.92
C GLN A 137 -0.52 -25.52 23.99
N ARG A 138 -1.16 -26.68 24.06
CA ARG A 138 -2.45 -26.88 23.40
C ARG A 138 -3.52 -26.08 24.13
N ILE A 139 -4.28 -25.24 23.39
CA ILE A 139 -5.36 -24.42 23.94
C ILE A 139 -6.75 -24.94 23.58
N THR A 140 -6.85 -25.85 22.62
CA THR A 140 -8.12 -26.55 22.32
C THR A 140 -8.28 -27.79 23.19
N ALA A 141 -9.54 -28.13 23.49
CA ALA A 141 -9.86 -29.38 24.19
C ALA A 141 -9.26 -30.60 23.45
N PHE A 142 -8.91 -31.64 24.22
CA PHE A 142 -8.26 -32.85 23.66
C PHE A 142 -9.11 -33.53 22.56
N GLN A 143 -10.43 -33.40 22.64
CA GLN A 143 -11.39 -34.00 21.70
C GLN A 143 -11.84 -33.04 20.59
N ALA A 144 -11.24 -31.84 20.48
CA ALA A 144 -11.59 -30.91 19.41
C ALA A 144 -11.02 -31.35 18.07
N ASP A 145 -11.76 -31.13 17.00
CA ASP A 145 -11.37 -31.44 15.63
C ASP A 145 -10.11 -30.67 15.15
N LYS A 146 -9.77 -29.58 15.85
CA LYS A 146 -8.61 -28.74 15.53
C LYS A 146 -7.62 -28.76 16.72
N ASP A 147 -6.33 -28.87 16.39
CA ASP A 147 -5.23 -28.69 17.35
C ASP A 147 -4.70 -27.26 17.23
N VAL A 148 -5.18 -26.38 18.10
CA VAL A 148 -4.68 -24.99 18.19
C VAL A 148 -3.73 -24.91 19.39
N ARG A 149 -2.57 -24.30 19.18
CA ARG A 149 -1.50 -24.21 20.16
C ARG A 149 -1.07 -22.78 20.41
N HIS A 150 -0.82 -22.44 21.66
CA HIS A 150 -0.07 -21.26 22.05
C HIS A 150 1.42 -21.57 21.95
N LEU A 151 2.15 -20.77 21.17
CA LEU A 151 3.60 -20.90 21.03
C LEU A 151 4.26 -19.60 21.47
N GLU A 152 5.25 -19.70 22.34
CA GLU A 152 6.14 -18.61 22.68
C GLU A 152 7.55 -18.92 22.18
N LEU A 153 8.14 -17.94 21.49
CA LEU A 153 9.47 -18.05 20.91
C LEU A 153 10.38 -16.96 21.49
N SER A 154 11.58 -17.34 21.89
CA SER A 154 12.61 -16.36 22.27
C SER A 154 13.21 -15.70 21.07
N LEU A 155 13.20 -14.38 21.03
CA LEU A 155 13.93 -13.57 20.07
C LEU A 155 15.27 -13.04 20.62
N GLU A 156 15.68 -13.52 21.78
CA GLU A 156 16.94 -13.11 22.41
C GLU A 156 18.14 -13.39 21.48
N GLY A 157 18.96 -12.37 21.25
CA GLY A 157 20.12 -12.45 20.35
C GLY A 157 19.81 -12.37 18.85
N SER A 158 18.52 -12.28 18.47
CA SER A 158 18.14 -12.19 17.04
C SER A 158 18.36 -10.80 16.43
N GLY A 159 18.30 -9.74 17.24
CA GLY A 159 18.23 -8.36 16.74
C GLY A 159 16.93 -8.01 16.03
N LEU A 160 15.94 -8.92 16.02
CA LEU A 160 14.63 -8.68 15.43
C LEU A 160 13.78 -7.79 16.34
N THR A 161 13.12 -6.82 15.74
CA THR A 161 12.06 -6.03 16.36
C THR A 161 10.80 -6.19 15.52
N TYR A 162 9.65 -6.21 16.15
CA TYR A 162 8.35 -6.33 15.47
C TYR A 162 7.31 -5.47 16.17
N GLN A 163 6.26 -5.14 15.44
CA GLN A 163 5.06 -4.52 16.00
C GLN A 163 3.85 -5.44 15.76
N PRO A 164 2.81 -5.39 16.60
CA PRO A 164 1.59 -6.13 16.33
C PRO A 164 1.03 -5.78 14.94
N GLY A 165 0.85 -6.79 14.11
CA GLY A 165 0.39 -6.62 12.72
C GLY A 165 1.48 -6.72 11.66
N ASP A 166 2.76 -6.82 12.01
CA ASP A 166 3.82 -7.14 11.05
C ASP A 166 3.65 -8.58 10.54
N ALA A 167 3.80 -8.77 9.22
CA ALA A 167 3.72 -10.08 8.56
C ALA A 167 4.98 -10.35 7.71
#